data_9900a94d3cdd5a70daf94fa4973c6eb6
#
_entry.id   9900a94d3cdd5a70daf94fa4973c6eb6
#
_cell.length_a   1.000
_cell.length_b   1.000
_cell.length_c   1.000
_cell.angle_alpha   90.00
_cell.angle_beta   90.00
_cell.angle_gamma   90.00
#
_symmetry.space_group_name_H-M   'P 1'
#
loop_
_entity.id
_entity.type
_entity.pdbx_description
1 polymer ?
#
loop_
_entity_poly.entity_id
_entity_poly.type
_entity_poly.pdbx_seq_one_letter_code
_entity_poly.pdbx_strand_id
1 'polypeptide(L)'
;MSSHDEASRANSAAETADAASSPVPAQDAEKRGLWNRGFVSLLLTQFFEAASDNIIKGVLTFAVAVGAPWETVFGKGGNGIVGLAFTLPFILLSAFGGRIADRSSKSRVTIVLKTISLAVAAFTAIEFARGSAWGALAALFVFAIVSAFFGPVKYGMIAELVAPSQLARANGIVNMATNVAVICGMLVAGLVSHDWKAGFIDGAPAGSSAWLPGIAMAVAVVLGFLTCLTLPRLAPQSPGLPVDLNPFSTYVTTLRFMAKGPLLAVAAAWTFFYFVAAVVLSILPDYSAFLGITDQETSYLMAGLAVAIGIGCVTAAYLDSPARRARFVPIGAGGLAIGFGLLGLAPARFAPTLGLLCATGFVAGFYIIPLQSMLQALAPDDTRGRVLGTANGLSFVLGAVGSGLYLGLRHLDMPSHRIFLVVGGLCLVVMAVTLRWLTRRSATRTAA
;
A
#
# COMPACT_ATOMS: atom_id res chain seq x y z
N MET A 1 39.72 -25.93 38.21
CA MET A 1 38.65 -25.82 37.19
C MET A 1 39.27 -25.14 36.00
N SER A 2 39.45 -25.89 34.95
CA SER A 2 40.50 -25.68 33.93
C SER A 2 39.99 -24.76 32.79
N SER A 3 40.91 -23.96 32.24
CA SER A 3 40.71 -23.11 31.04
C SER A 3 40.16 -23.85 29.81
N HIS A 4 40.11 -25.15 29.82
CA HIS A 4 39.49 -26.01 28.80
C HIS A 4 37.94 -25.99 28.84
N ASP A 5 37.34 -25.82 30.02
CA ASP A 5 35.86 -25.81 30.16
C ASP A 5 35.27 -24.48 29.73
N GLU A 6 35.98 -23.37 29.90
CA GLU A 6 35.52 -22.06 29.38
C GLU A 6 35.62 -21.94 27.85
N ALA A 7 36.70 -22.50 27.27
CA ALA A 7 36.85 -22.54 25.81
C ALA A 7 35.82 -23.46 25.15
N SER A 8 35.44 -24.57 25.78
CA SER A 8 34.40 -25.47 25.30
C SER A 8 32.99 -24.83 25.34
N ARG A 9 32.70 -24.06 26.41
CA ARG A 9 31.44 -23.33 26.53
C ARG A 9 31.35 -22.14 25.56
N ALA A 10 32.48 -21.45 25.35
CA ALA A 10 32.53 -20.36 24.37
C ALA A 10 32.34 -20.86 22.92
N ASN A 11 32.96 -22.01 22.57
CA ASN A 11 32.75 -22.65 21.26
C ASN A 11 31.33 -23.18 21.08
N SER A 12 30.73 -23.80 22.11
CA SER A 12 29.34 -24.26 22.07
C SER A 12 28.33 -23.08 21.95
N ALA A 13 28.64 -21.96 22.61
CA ALA A 13 27.83 -20.75 22.48
C ALA A 13 27.99 -20.06 21.09
N ALA A 14 29.20 -20.13 20.52
CA ALA A 14 29.46 -19.64 19.16
C ALA A 14 28.82 -20.54 18.09
N GLU A 15 28.87 -21.86 18.23
CA GLU A 15 28.21 -22.81 17.35
C GLU A 15 26.69 -22.72 17.43
N THR A 16 26.09 -22.50 18.62
CA THR A 16 24.66 -22.27 18.76
C THR A 16 24.23 -20.91 18.21
N ALA A 17 25.08 -19.89 18.27
CA ALA A 17 24.84 -18.58 17.65
C ALA A 17 24.95 -18.63 16.11
N ASP A 18 25.84 -19.42 15.57
CA ASP A 18 26.06 -19.59 14.13
C ASP A 18 25.02 -20.53 13.50
N ALA A 19 24.55 -21.56 14.22
CA ALA A 19 23.41 -22.39 13.82
C ALA A 19 22.10 -21.61 13.75
N ALA A 20 21.96 -20.52 14.55
CA ALA A 20 20.82 -19.60 14.49
C ALA A 20 20.89 -18.60 13.32
N SER A 21 22.04 -18.51 12.64
CA SER A 21 22.30 -17.57 11.52
C SER A 21 22.33 -18.22 10.13
N SER A 22 22.25 -19.56 10.05
CA SER A 22 22.23 -20.26 8.77
C SER A 22 20.97 -19.93 7.98
N PRO A 23 21.05 -19.55 6.70
CA PRO A 23 19.87 -19.36 5.85
C PRO A 23 19.06 -20.66 5.81
N VAL A 24 17.78 -20.57 6.12
CA VAL A 24 16.86 -21.73 6.11
C VAL A 24 16.93 -22.39 4.74
N PRO A 25 17.24 -23.69 4.64
CA PRO A 25 17.31 -24.41 3.37
C PRO A 25 15.98 -24.28 2.58
N ALA A 26 16.05 -24.20 1.26
CA ALA A 26 14.88 -24.06 0.39
C ALA A 26 13.81 -25.15 0.63
N GLN A 27 14.20 -26.33 1.10
CA GLN A 27 13.29 -27.43 1.47
C GLN A 27 12.43 -27.13 2.71
N ASP A 28 12.89 -26.29 3.64
CA ASP A 28 12.11 -25.88 4.80
C ASP A 28 11.17 -24.71 4.50
N ALA A 29 11.45 -23.95 3.45
CA ALA A 29 10.53 -22.87 2.99
C ALA A 29 9.24 -23.45 2.40
N GLU A 30 9.31 -24.61 1.74
CA GLU A 30 8.12 -25.28 1.14
C GLU A 30 7.18 -25.89 2.18
N LYS A 31 7.67 -26.16 3.40
CA LYS A 31 6.89 -26.69 4.53
C LYS A 31 6.18 -25.60 5.35
N ARG A 32 6.42 -24.31 5.09
CA ARG A 32 5.80 -23.22 5.85
C ARG A 32 4.35 -23.02 5.45
N GLY A 33 3.45 -23.35 6.35
CA GLY A 33 2.03 -23.05 6.19
C GLY A 33 1.78 -21.52 6.14
N LEU A 34 0.66 -21.13 5.52
CA LEU A 34 0.26 -19.73 5.40
C LEU A 34 0.13 -19.03 6.77
N TRP A 35 -0.55 -19.68 7.71
CA TRP A 35 -0.84 -19.13 9.04
C TRP A 35 0.28 -19.39 10.06
N ASN A 36 1.53 -19.21 9.64
CA ASN A 36 2.65 -19.25 10.58
C ASN A 36 2.72 -17.96 11.41
N ARG A 37 3.39 -18.03 12.57
CA ARG A 37 3.52 -16.91 13.51
C ARG A 37 4.08 -15.65 12.84
N GLY A 38 5.08 -15.81 11.97
CA GLY A 38 5.71 -14.68 11.28
C GLY A 38 4.77 -13.95 10.34
N PHE A 39 3.98 -14.69 9.55
CA PHE A 39 3.00 -14.09 8.65
C PHE A 39 1.86 -13.40 9.41
N VAL A 40 1.34 -14.01 10.48
CA VAL A 40 0.32 -13.39 11.32
C VAL A 40 0.84 -12.11 11.96
N SER A 41 2.08 -12.11 12.48
CA SER A 41 2.71 -10.92 13.04
C SER A 41 2.84 -9.80 12.02
N LEU A 42 3.29 -10.13 10.79
CA LEU A 42 3.39 -9.16 9.70
C LEU A 42 2.01 -8.62 9.29
N LEU A 43 1.00 -9.50 9.20
CA LEU A 43 -0.37 -9.13 8.85
C LEU A 43 -0.96 -8.11 9.84
N LEU A 44 -0.82 -8.37 11.14
CA LEU A 44 -1.28 -7.48 12.19
C LEU A 44 -0.48 -6.17 12.21
N THR A 45 0.85 -6.23 12.07
CA THR A 45 1.70 -5.05 11.97
C THR A 45 1.28 -4.16 10.79
N GLN A 46 1.00 -4.76 9.62
CA GLN A 46 0.52 -4.04 8.44
C GLN A 46 -0.88 -3.47 8.63
N PHE A 47 -1.78 -4.21 9.30
CA PHE A 47 -3.13 -3.74 9.58
C PHE A 47 -3.09 -2.45 10.40
N PHE A 48 -2.35 -2.45 11.51
CA PHE A 48 -2.25 -1.29 12.38
C PHE A 48 -1.48 -0.13 11.76
N GLU A 49 -0.49 -0.41 10.89
CA GLU A 49 0.17 0.63 10.11
C GLU A 49 -0.81 1.31 9.16
N ALA A 50 -1.54 0.54 8.37
CA ALA A 50 -2.49 1.11 7.42
C ALA A 50 -3.64 1.86 8.13
N ALA A 51 -4.07 1.37 9.31
CA ALA A 51 -5.05 2.07 10.13
C ALA A 51 -4.51 3.41 10.64
N SER A 52 -3.29 3.45 11.22
CA SER A 52 -2.68 4.69 11.72
C SER A 52 -2.39 5.70 10.63
N ASP A 53 -1.92 5.27 9.45
CA ASP A 53 -1.77 6.11 8.26
C ASP A 53 -3.08 6.83 7.90
N ASN A 54 -4.19 6.09 7.93
CA ASN A 54 -5.48 6.64 7.54
C ASN A 54 -6.17 7.42 8.67
N ILE A 55 -5.85 7.15 9.94
CA ILE A 55 -6.31 7.97 11.06
C ILE A 55 -5.69 9.38 10.95
N ILE A 56 -4.36 9.49 10.88
CA ILE A 56 -3.71 10.82 10.84
C ILE A 56 -4.07 11.58 9.57
N LYS A 57 -4.04 10.91 8.40
CA LYS A 57 -4.43 11.51 7.13
C LYS A 57 -5.88 11.95 7.15
N GLY A 58 -6.79 11.12 7.66
CA GLY A 58 -8.22 11.40 7.74
C GLY A 58 -8.52 12.58 8.67
N VAL A 59 -7.94 12.61 9.87
CA VAL A 59 -8.13 13.74 10.81
C VAL A 59 -7.65 15.04 10.18
N LEU A 60 -6.46 15.05 9.54
CA LEU A 60 -5.97 16.24 8.83
C LEU A 60 -6.90 16.64 7.68
N THR A 61 -7.38 15.70 6.90
CA THR A 61 -8.34 15.96 5.81
C THR A 61 -9.61 16.64 6.34
N PHE A 62 -10.15 16.16 7.47
CA PHE A 62 -11.32 16.76 8.12
C PHE A 62 -11.01 18.11 8.81
N ALA A 63 -9.77 18.32 9.26
CA ALA A 63 -9.35 19.56 9.92
C ALA A 63 -9.15 20.73 8.95
N VAL A 64 -8.80 20.43 7.68
CA VAL A 64 -8.57 21.44 6.61
C VAL A 64 -9.77 21.59 5.67
N ALA A 65 -10.85 20.84 5.90
CA ALA A 65 -12.07 20.93 5.08
C ALA A 65 -12.77 22.29 5.25
N VAL A 66 -13.67 22.61 4.34
CA VAL A 66 -14.46 23.86 4.39
C VAL A 66 -15.25 23.94 5.70
N GLY A 67 -15.16 25.07 6.39
CA GLY A 67 -15.78 25.29 7.71
C GLY A 67 -15.04 24.63 8.87
N ALA A 68 -13.88 24.00 8.63
CA ALA A 68 -13.07 23.35 9.68
C ALA A 68 -12.03 24.31 10.27
N PRO A 69 -11.50 24.02 11.49
CA PRO A 69 -10.61 24.92 12.21
C PRO A 69 -9.35 25.34 11.44
N TRP A 70 -8.82 24.52 10.55
CA TRP A 70 -7.59 24.80 9.82
C TRP A 70 -7.82 25.16 8.34
N GLU A 71 -9.07 25.41 7.92
CA GLU A 71 -9.36 25.86 6.55
C GLU A 71 -8.59 27.11 6.19
N THR A 72 -8.55 28.12 7.10
CA THR A 72 -7.89 29.40 6.86
C THR A 72 -6.37 29.29 6.80
N VAL A 73 -5.77 28.28 7.45
CA VAL A 73 -4.32 28.07 7.47
C VAL A 73 -3.81 27.57 6.11
N PHE A 74 -4.53 26.66 5.47
CA PHE A 74 -4.13 26.02 4.20
C PHE A 74 -4.92 26.54 2.99
N GLY A 75 -5.99 27.29 3.22
CA GLY A 75 -6.86 27.81 2.17
C GLY A 75 -7.62 26.69 1.42
N LYS A 76 -8.23 27.05 0.29
CA LYS A 76 -9.05 26.13 -0.53
C LYS A 76 -8.30 24.91 -1.09
N GLY A 77 -6.95 24.88 -0.98
CA GLY A 77 -6.10 23.75 -1.43
C GLY A 77 -5.67 22.79 -0.31
N GLY A 78 -6.14 22.95 0.92
CA GLY A 78 -5.66 22.22 2.10
C GLY A 78 -5.63 20.70 1.94
N ASN A 79 -6.66 20.09 1.38
CA ASN A 79 -6.70 18.64 1.10
C ASN A 79 -5.62 18.20 0.11
N GLY A 80 -5.29 19.03 -0.88
CA GLY A 80 -4.19 18.77 -1.81
C GLY A 80 -2.83 18.79 -1.11
N ILE A 81 -2.63 19.71 -0.16
CA ILE A 81 -1.39 19.80 0.64
C ILE A 81 -1.25 18.56 1.52
N VAL A 82 -2.31 18.12 2.21
CA VAL A 82 -2.33 16.86 3.00
C VAL A 82 -2.02 15.65 2.12
N GLY A 83 -2.65 15.56 0.95
CA GLY A 83 -2.41 14.49 -0.02
C GLY A 83 -0.95 14.47 -0.53
N LEU A 84 -0.38 15.65 -0.83
CA LEU A 84 1.00 15.78 -1.28
C LEU A 84 1.99 15.43 -0.17
N ALA A 85 1.76 15.93 1.05
CA ALA A 85 2.60 15.61 2.21
C ALA A 85 2.66 14.12 2.49
N PHE A 86 1.54 13.39 2.31
CA PHE A 86 1.51 11.94 2.43
C PHE A 86 2.20 11.23 1.27
N THR A 87 2.00 11.67 0.02
CA THR A 87 2.42 10.95 -1.19
C THR A 87 3.90 11.16 -1.52
N LEU A 88 4.42 12.36 -1.29
CA LEU A 88 5.78 12.75 -1.69
C LEU A 88 6.88 11.86 -1.11
N PRO A 89 6.86 11.46 0.19
CA PRO A 89 7.84 10.53 0.73
C PRO A 89 7.86 9.17 0.02
N PHE A 90 6.71 8.63 -0.37
CA PHE A 90 6.65 7.37 -1.10
C PHE A 90 7.30 7.49 -2.49
N ILE A 91 7.07 8.59 -3.20
CA ILE A 91 7.69 8.83 -4.51
C ILE A 91 9.21 8.92 -4.37
N LEU A 92 9.70 9.64 -3.38
CA LEU A 92 11.13 9.92 -3.23
C LEU A 92 11.91 8.76 -2.60
N LEU A 93 11.33 8.07 -1.60
CA LEU A 93 12.09 7.22 -0.69
C LEU A 93 11.80 5.72 -0.82
N SER A 94 10.72 5.28 -1.49
CA SER A 94 10.38 3.85 -1.54
C SER A 94 11.49 2.98 -2.15
N ALA A 95 12.14 3.42 -3.23
CA ALA A 95 13.25 2.66 -3.83
C ALA A 95 14.46 2.58 -2.90
N PHE A 96 14.77 3.68 -2.19
CA PHE A 96 15.83 3.70 -1.19
C PHE A 96 15.48 2.80 0.01
N GLY A 97 14.23 2.81 0.47
CA GLY A 97 13.70 1.87 1.46
C GLY A 97 13.87 0.41 1.04
N GLY A 98 13.67 0.11 -0.25
CA GLY A 98 13.94 -1.21 -0.83
C GLY A 98 15.41 -1.62 -0.74
N ARG A 99 16.34 -0.67 -0.95
CA ARG A 99 17.77 -0.91 -0.81
C ARG A 99 18.16 -1.23 0.64
N ILE A 100 17.58 -0.51 1.61
CA ILE A 100 17.77 -0.80 3.03
C ILE A 100 17.18 -2.18 3.40
N ALA A 101 16.03 -2.54 2.83
CA ALA A 101 15.40 -3.84 3.03
C ALA A 101 16.26 -5.01 2.53
N ASP A 102 16.98 -4.84 1.40
CA ASP A 102 17.89 -5.87 0.88
C ASP A 102 19.16 -5.98 1.72
N ARG A 103 19.70 -4.84 2.15
CA ARG A 103 20.96 -4.78 2.92
C ARG A 103 20.82 -5.27 4.36
N SER A 104 19.67 -5.07 4.98
CA SER A 104 19.47 -5.21 6.42
C SER A 104 18.44 -6.30 6.75
N SER A 105 18.48 -6.79 7.99
CA SER A 105 17.41 -7.67 8.50
C SER A 105 16.08 -6.94 8.47
N LYS A 106 15.13 -7.45 7.68
CA LYS A 106 13.81 -6.83 7.50
C LYS A 106 13.04 -6.72 8.81
N SER A 107 13.20 -7.70 9.71
CA SER A 107 12.60 -7.67 11.05
C SER A 107 13.18 -6.54 11.90
N ARG A 108 14.51 -6.33 11.87
CA ARG A 108 15.16 -5.22 12.60
C ARG A 108 14.72 -3.86 12.03
N VAL A 109 14.71 -3.73 10.70
CA VAL A 109 14.24 -2.50 10.04
C VAL A 109 12.79 -2.19 10.47
N THR A 110 11.90 -3.20 10.48
CA THR A 110 10.52 -3.02 10.94
C THR A 110 10.44 -2.53 12.38
N ILE A 111 11.20 -3.14 13.30
CA ILE A 111 11.22 -2.71 14.72
C ILE A 111 11.70 -1.27 14.84
N VAL A 112 12.78 -0.88 14.15
CA VAL A 112 13.29 0.49 14.15
C VAL A 112 12.25 1.48 13.62
N LEU A 113 11.62 1.16 12.48
CA LEU A 113 10.57 1.99 11.90
C LEU A 113 9.38 2.16 12.85
N LYS A 114 8.93 1.08 13.52
CA LYS A 114 7.83 1.15 14.50
C LYS A 114 8.21 1.90 15.77
N THR A 115 9.47 1.84 16.21
CA THR A 115 9.97 2.68 17.31
C THR A 115 9.93 4.16 16.92
N ILE A 116 10.33 4.51 15.70
CA ILE A 116 10.19 5.88 15.19
C ILE A 116 8.72 6.29 15.12
N SER A 117 7.82 5.38 14.66
CA SER A 117 6.38 5.65 14.64
C SER A 117 5.81 6.01 16.03
N LEU A 118 6.30 5.38 17.12
CA LEU A 118 5.89 5.74 18.49
C LEU A 118 6.26 7.19 18.84
N ALA A 119 7.49 7.61 18.49
CA ALA A 119 7.92 8.99 18.72
C ALA A 119 7.09 9.99 17.89
N VAL A 120 6.80 9.64 16.61
CA VAL A 120 5.95 10.46 15.72
C VAL A 120 4.51 10.52 16.25
N ALA A 121 3.96 9.43 16.79
CA ALA A 121 2.63 9.42 17.39
C ALA A 121 2.55 10.35 18.61
N ALA A 122 3.58 10.34 19.47
CA ALA A 122 3.67 11.28 20.59
C ALA A 122 3.75 12.74 20.11
N PHE A 123 4.57 13.01 19.10
CA PHE A 123 4.66 14.33 18.45
C PHE A 123 3.31 14.74 17.86
N THR A 124 2.64 13.84 17.14
CA THR A 124 1.30 14.07 16.60
C THR A 124 0.29 14.45 17.69
N ALA A 125 0.29 13.73 18.81
CA ALA A 125 -0.60 14.02 19.93
C ALA A 125 -0.38 15.45 20.48
N ILE A 126 0.88 15.85 20.63
CA ILE A 126 1.24 17.19 21.12
C ILE A 126 0.78 18.26 20.13
N GLU A 127 1.02 18.08 18.83
CA GLU A 127 0.69 19.10 17.83
C GLU A 127 -0.83 19.26 17.63
N PHE A 128 -1.60 18.16 17.69
CA PHE A 128 -3.07 18.25 17.70
C PHE A 128 -3.59 18.91 18.97
N ALA A 129 -3.02 18.60 20.14
CA ALA A 129 -3.42 19.20 21.40
C ALA A 129 -3.10 20.70 21.47
N ARG A 130 -2.03 21.13 20.79
CA ARG A 130 -1.66 22.56 20.62
C ARG A 130 -2.47 23.29 19.56
N GLY A 131 -3.22 22.58 18.72
CA GLY A 131 -3.90 23.16 17.57
C GLY A 131 -2.94 23.59 16.44
N SER A 132 -1.73 23.02 16.39
CA SER A 132 -0.70 23.36 15.42
C SER A 132 -0.93 22.66 14.08
N ALA A 133 -1.51 23.35 13.11
CA ALA A 133 -1.80 22.78 11.78
C ALA A 133 -0.53 22.36 11.01
N TRP A 134 0.52 23.20 11.04
CA TRP A 134 1.80 22.90 10.41
C TRP A 134 2.56 21.78 11.14
N GLY A 135 2.49 21.73 12.48
CA GLY A 135 3.08 20.64 13.26
C GLY A 135 2.42 19.30 12.96
N ALA A 136 1.08 19.26 12.88
CA ALA A 136 0.34 18.06 12.50
C ALA A 136 0.63 17.62 11.05
N LEU A 137 0.79 18.56 10.11
CA LEU A 137 1.21 18.27 8.73
C LEU A 137 2.64 17.71 8.67
N ALA A 138 3.56 18.28 9.46
CA ALA A 138 4.92 17.77 9.58
C ALA A 138 4.94 16.35 10.17
N ALA A 139 4.10 16.07 11.17
CA ALA A 139 3.93 14.73 11.73
C ALA A 139 3.45 13.73 10.66
N LEU A 140 2.44 14.09 9.86
CA LEU A 140 1.98 13.27 8.72
C LEU A 140 3.12 13.00 7.74
N PHE A 141 3.91 14.02 7.39
CA PHE A 141 5.03 13.88 6.45
C PHE A 141 6.10 12.92 6.98
N VAL A 142 6.50 13.05 8.25
CA VAL A 142 7.48 12.15 8.88
C VAL A 142 6.91 10.73 8.98
N PHE A 143 5.63 10.58 9.31
CA PHE A 143 4.97 9.28 9.34
C PHE A 143 4.93 8.62 7.96
N ALA A 144 4.63 9.39 6.91
CA ALA A 144 4.67 8.90 5.53
C ALA A 144 6.09 8.48 5.09
N ILE A 145 7.17 9.13 5.61
CA ILE A 145 8.54 8.66 5.42
C ILE A 145 8.70 7.24 5.99
N VAL A 146 8.27 7.00 7.22
CA VAL A 146 8.36 5.68 7.86
C VAL A 146 7.60 4.64 7.05
N SER A 147 6.38 4.95 6.62
CA SER A 147 5.53 4.08 5.80
C SER A 147 6.13 3.80 4.42
N ALA A 148 6.81 4.79 3.81
CA ALA A 148 7.52 4.62 2.54
C ALA A 148 8.68 3.61 2.63
N PHE A 149 9.39 3.56 3.77
CA PHE A 149 10.40 2.54 4.02
C PHE A 149 9.78 1.17 4.34
N PHE A 150 8.66 1.15 5.07
CA PHE A 150 8.01 -0.10 5.45
C PHE A 150 7.39 -0.83 4.26
N GLY A 151 6.91 -0.13 3.25
CA GLY A 151 6.31 -0.72 2.04
C GLY A 151 7.15 -1.85 1.42
N PRO A 152 8.37 -1.59 0.92
CA PRO A 152 9.23 -2.61 0.34
C PRO A 152 9.68 -3.68 1.34
N VAL A 153 9.90 -3.32 2.61
CA VAL A 153 10.23 -4.27 3.68
C VAL A 153 9.12 -5.30 3.87
N LYS A 154 7.88 -4.84 3.97
CA LYS A 154 6.68 -5.68 4.09
C LYS A 154 6.55 -6.68 2.95
N TYR A 155 6.58 -6.21 1.70
CA TYR A 155 6.44 -7.07 0.53
C TYR A 155 7.60 -8.07 0.40
N GLY A 156 8.81 -7.66 0.77
CA GLY A 156 9.96 -8.56 0.85
C GLY A 156 9.78 -9.64 1.92
N MET A 157 9.27 -9.29 3.11
CA MET A 157 9.01 -10.24 4.19
C MET A 157 7.94 -11.27 3.83
N ILE A 158 6.87 -10.90 3.10
CA ILE A 158 5.84 -11.86 2.68
C ILE A 158 6.50 -13.03 1.95
N ALA A 159 7.40 -12.74 1.00
CA ALA A 159 8.08 -13.76 0.21
C ALA A 159 9.06 -14.63 1.03
N GLU A 160 9.54 -14.15 2.17
CA GLU A 160 10.43 -14.89 3.06
C GLU A 160 9.68 -15.69 4.14
N LEU A 161 8.46 -15.29 4.47
CA LEU A 161 7.67 -15.88 5.55
C LEU A 161 6.75 -17.02 5.10
N VAL A 162 6.36 -17.06 3.83
CA VAL A 162 5.44 -18.07 3.29
C VAL A 162 6.08 -18.86 2.14
N ALA A 163 5.60 -20.08 1.92
CA ALA A 163 6.03 -20.88 0.78
C ALA A 163 5.68 -20.18 -0.55
N PRO A 164 6.48 -20.35 -1.63
CA PRO A 164 6.19 -19.77 -2.94
C PRO A 164 4.80 -20.10 -3.47
N SER A 165 4.28 -21.29 -3.18
CA SER A 165 2.91 -21.74 -3.51
C SER A 165 1.81 -20.97 -2.77
N GLN A 166 2.13 -20.35 -1.61
CA GLN A 166 1.20 -19.60 -0.76
C GLN A 166 1.27 -18.07 -1.01
N LEU A 167 2.21 -17.61 -1.83
CA LEU A 167 2.50 -16.19 -2.00
C LEU A 167 1.28 -15.38 -2.47
N ALA A 168 0.50 -15.91 -3.42
CA ALA A 168 -0.71 -15.25 -3.88
C ALA A 168 -1.75 -15.12 -2.77
N ARG A 169 -1.95 -16.19 -1.97
CA ARG A 169 -2.88 -16.18 -0.83
C ARG A 169 -2.45 -15.19 0.23
N ALA A 170 -1.16 -15.15 0.57
CA ALA A 170 -0.61 -14.18 1.50
C ALA A 170 -0.87 -12.74 1.04
N ASN A 171 -0.59 -12.43 -0.23
CA ASN A 171 -0.84 -11.12 -0.81
C ASN A 171 -2.33 -10.76 -0.80
N GLY A 172 -3.22 -11.68 -1.15
CA GLY A 172 -4.66 -11.45 -1.12
C GLY A 172 -5.18 -11.10 0.27
N ILE A 173 -4.74 -11.84 1.29
CA ILE A 173 -5.08 -11.59 2.69
C ILE A 173 -4.53 -10.25 3.17
N VAL A 174 -3.27 -9.93 2.85
CA VAL A 174 -2.66 -8.63 3.21
C VAL A 174 -3.39 -7.47 2.55
N ASN A 175 -3.77 -7.59 1.28
CA ASN A 175 -4.54 -6.55 0.59
C ASN A 175 -5.94 -6.38 1.20
N MET A 176 -6.65 -7.47 1.50
CA MET A 176 -7.95 -7.40 2.18
C MET A 176 -7.82 -6.74 3.56
N ALA A 177 -6.86 -7.17 4.37
CA ALA A 177 -6.61 -6.60 5.69
C ALA A 177 -6.25 -5.11 5.60
N THR A 178 -5.47 -4.71 4.57
CA THR A 178 -5.15 -3.30 4.32
C THR A 178 -6.42 -2.50 3.99
N ASN A 179 -7.31 -3.00 3.12
CA ASN A 179 -8.56 -2.31 2.80
C ASN A 179 -9.47 -2.17 4.03
N VAL A 180 -9.59 -3.21 4.85
CA VAL A 180 -10.33 -3.15 6.12
C VAL A 180 -9.69 -2.12 7.06
N ALA A 181 -8.37 -2.10 7.18
CA ALA A 181 -7.64 -1.14 8.01
C ALA A 181 -7.85 0.30 7.54
N VAL A 182 -7.86 0.55 6.23
CA VAL A 182 -8.17 1.87 5.65
C VAL A 182 -9.57 2.33 6.06
N ILE A 183 -10.58 1.45 5.92
CA ILE A 183 -11.97 1.76 6.32
C ILE A 183 -12.05 2.05 7.82
N CYS A 184 -11.49 1.17 8.65
CA CYS A 184 -11.46 1.36 10.11
C CYS A 184 -10.74 2.66 10.49
N GLY A 185 -9.59 2.94 9.89
CA GLY A 185 -8.82 4.17 10.12
C GLY A 185 -9.60 5.43 9.77
N MET A 186 -10.29 5.45 8.63
CA MET A 186 -11.12 6.58 8.22
C MET A 186 -12.36 6.76 9.09
N LEU A 187 -12.99 5.66 9.55
CA LEU A 187 -14.10 5.72 10.52
C LEU A 187 -13.64 6.33 11.84
N VAL A 188 -12.53 5.84 12.40
CA VAL A 188 -11.94 6.40 13.62
C VAL A 188 -11.58 7.87 13.42
N ALA A 189 -10.97 8.23 12.29
CA ALA A 189 -10.65 9.62 11.96
C ALA A 189 -11.91 10.52 11.95
N GLY A 190 -13.01 10.05 11.38
CA GLY A 190 -14.27 10.78 11.33
C GLY A 190 -14.84 11.03 12.74
N LEU A 191 -14.94 9.99 13.57
CA LEU A 191 -15.45 10.07 14.95
C LEU A 191 -14.58 11.02 15.78
N VAL A 192 -13.27 10.82 15.77
CA VAL A 192 -12.32 11.62 16.54
C VAL A 192 -12.31 13.07 16.09
N SER A 193 -12.42 13.33 14.78
CA SER A 193 -12.43 14.70 14.23
C SER A 193 -13.69 15.46 14.63
N HIS A 194 -14.82 14.76 14.78
CA HIS A 194 -16.06 15.39 15.22
C HIS A 194 -15.91 15.99 16.62
N ASP A 195 -15.49 15.19 17.58
CA ASP A 195 -15.34 15.61 18.97
C ASP A 195 -14.17 16.60 19.16
N TRP A 196 -13.08 16.40 18.42
CA TRP A 196 -11.93 17.30 18.44
C TRP A 196 -12.31 18.70 17.93
N LYS A 197 -13.05 18.80 16.82
CA LYS A 197 -13.52 20.08 16.28
C LYS A 197 -14.53 20.76 17.20
N ALA A 198 -15.43 19.99 17.81
CA ALA A 198 -16.38 20.50 18.78
C ALA A 198 -15.72 21.07 20.05
N GLY A 199 -14.51 20.62 20.37
CA GLY A 199 -13.71 21.10 21.49
C GLY A 199 -12.90 22.37 21.20
N PHE A 200 -13.04 23.04 20.05
CA PHE A 200 -12.35 24.30 19.78
C PHE A 200 -13.02 25.46 20.54
N ILE A 201 -12.23 26.16 21.35
CA ILE A 201 -12.63 27.36 22.10
C ILE A 201 -11.61 28.45 21.72
N ASP A 202 -12.07 29.62 21.32
CA ASP A 202 -11.23 30.77 20.90
C ASP A 202 -10.15 30.43 19.88
N GLY A 203 -10.45 29.53 18.95
CA GLY A 203 -9.56 29.13 17.87
C GLY A 203 -8.49 28.07 18.24
N ALA A 204 -8.54 27.51 19.44
CA ALA A 204 -7.64 26.45 19.88
C ALA A 204 -8.41 25.25 20.45
N PRO A 205 -7.90 24.02 20.32
CA PRO A 205 -8.50 22.84 20.93
C PRO A 205 -8.35 22.91 22.45
N ALA A 206 -9.41 22.58 23.19
CA ALA A 206 -9.44 22.68 24.65
C ALA A 206 -9.92 21.37 25.30
N GLY A 207 -9.58 21.19 26.57
CA GLY A 207 -10.01 20.04 27.37
C GLY A 207 -9.42 18.70 26.90
N SER A 208 -10.10 17.62 27.25
CA SER A 208 -9.67 16.25 26.92
C SER A 208 -9.80 15.93 25.43
N SER A 209 -10.72 16.58 24.71
CA SER A 209 -10.93 16.39 23.27
C SER A 209 -9.70 16.78 22.44
N ALA A 210 -8.87 17.73 22.93
CA ALA A 210 -7.65 18.15 22.27
C ALA A 210 -6.68 16.98 21.95
N TRP A 211 -6.67 15.95 22.79
CA TRP A 211 -5.78 14.79 22.69
C TRP A 211 -6.33 13.63 21.85
N LEU A 212 -7.62 13.63 21.52
CA LEU A 212 -8.29 12.50 20.85
C LEU A 212 -7.62 12.05 19.55
N PRO A 213 -7.21 12.94 18.61
CA PRO A 213 -6.52 12.52 17.39
C PRO A 213 -5.22 11.78 17.67
N GLY A 214 -4.43 12.32 18.59
CA GLY A 214 -3.16 11.74 18.98
C GLY A 214 -3.32 10.40 19.71
N ILE A 215 -4.27 10.27 20.61
CA ILE A 215 -4.56 9.02 21.33
C ILE A 215 -5.02 7.95 20.35
N ALA A 216 -5.94 8.25 19.44
CA ALA A 216 -6.42 7.28 18.46
C ALA A 216 -5.29 6.75 17.59
N MET A 217 -4.41 7.64 17.10
CA MET A 217 -3.22 7.25 16.36
C MET A 217 -2.25 6.44 17.23
N ALA A 218 -1.96 6.89 18.47
CA ALA A 218 -1.03 6.22 19.36
C ALA A 218 -1.46 4.78 19.67
N VAL A 219 -2.74 4.54 19.89
CA VAL A 219 -3.27 3.17 20.11
C VAL A 219 -2.94 2.26 18.93
N ALA A 220 -3.22 2.70 17.70
CA ALA A 220 -2.91 1.89 16.50
C ALA A 220 -1.39 1.66 16.36
N VAL A 221 -0.57 2.70 16.57
CA VAL A 221 0.90 2.61 16.49
C VAL A 221 1.47 1.66 17.55
N VAL A 222 0.99 1.74 18.80
CA VAL A 222 1.41 0.84 19.89
C VAL A 222 1.05 -0.61 19.57
N LEU A 223 -0.17 -0.87 19.11
CA LEU A 223 -0.57 -2.22 18.70
C LEU A 223 0.28 -2.74 17.55
N GLY A 224 0.58 -1.91 16.56
CA GLY A 224 1.50 -2.24 15.46
C GLY A 224 2.93 -2.49 15.94
N PHE A 225 3.42 -1.75 16.93
CA PHE A 225 4.71 -1.98 17.57
C PHE A 225 4.74 -3.30 18.33
N LEU A 226 3.75 -3.58 19.16
CA LEU A 226 3.69 -4.83 19.94
C LEU A 226 3.64 -6.06 19.02
N THR A 227 2.88 -5.99 17.92
CA THR A 227 2.83 -7.09 16.96
C THR A 227 4.14 -7.27 16.21
N CYS A 228 4.88 -6.20 15.88
CA CYS A 228 6.15 -6.32 15.19
C CYS A 228 7.25 -6.98 16.03
N LEU A 229 7.18 -6.91 17.36
CA LEU A 229 8.13 -7.57 18.26
C LEU A 229 8.07 -9.11 18.18
N THR A 230 6.97 -9.65 17.68
CA THR A 230 6.78 -11.09 17.50
C THR A 230 7.27 -11.61 16.15
N LEU A 231 7.79 -10.74 15.28
CA LEU A 231 8.37 -11.12 13.99
C LEU A 231 9.62 -12.00 14.19
N PRO A 232 9.77 -13.07 13.39
CA PRO A 232 10.97 -13.91 13.42
C PRO A 232 12.17 -13.10 12.92
N ARG A 233 13.34 -13.45 13.36
CA ARG A 233 14.60 -12.87 12.86
C ARG A 233 14.82 -13.35 11.43
N LEU A 234 14.90 -12.41 10.49
CA LEU A 234 15.19 -12.66 9.08
C LEU A 234 16.60 -12.18 8.78
N ALA A 235 17.38 -13.01 8.06
CA ALA A 235 18.73 -12.67 7.66
C ALA A 235 18.72 -11.58 6.57
N PRO A 236 19.74 -10.69 6.51
CA PRO A 236 19.92 -9.79 5.38
C PRO A 236 20.18 -10.58 4.11
N GLN A 237 19.57 -10.16 2.98
CA GLN A 237 19.76 -10.83 1.69
C GLN A 237 21.02 -10.34 0.96
N SER A 238 21.41 -9.09 1.17
CA SER A 238 22.60 -8.46 0.54
C SER A 238 23.36 -7.58 1.52
N PRO A 239 24.02 -8.16 2.56
CA PRO A 239 24.66 -7.37 3.61
C PRO A 239 25.83 -6.50 3.10
N GLY A 240 26.48 -6.89 2.01
CA GLY A 240 27.56 -6.15 1.35
C GLY A 240 27.13 -5.01 0.43
N LEU A 241 25.83 -4.75 0.28
CA LEU A 241 25.34 -3.70 -0.60
C LEU A 241 25.78 -2.31 -0.09
N PRO A 242 26.52 -1.49 -0.90
CA PRO A 242 26.96 -0.18 -0.47
C PRO A 242 25.78 0.75 -0.18
N VAL A 243 25.93 1.64 0.82
CA VAL A 243 24.94 2.70 1.07
C VAL A 243 25.15 3.80 0.03
N ASP A 244 24.14 4.02 -0.79
CA ASP A 244 24.08 5.16 -1.70
C ASP A 244 22.94 6.05 -1.21
N LEU A 245 23.28 7.24 -0.75
CA LEU A 245 22.33 8.20 -0.20
C LEU A 245 21.49 8.91 -1.27
N ASN A 246 21.82 8.72 -2.55
CA ASN A 246 21.01 9.26 -3.63
C ASN A 246 19.78 8.37 -3.88
N PRO A 247 18.56 8.78 -3.51
CA PRO A 247 17.36 7.96 -3.68
C PRO A 247 17.05 7.68 -5.16
N PHE A 248 17.41 8.61 -6.07
CA PHE A 248 17.15 8.47 -7.49
C PHE A 248 18.09 7.45 -8.17
N SER A 249 19.31 7.27 -7.67
CA SER A 249 20.24 6.28 -8.23
C SER A 249 19.67 4.87 -8.13
N THR A 250 18.98 4.56 -7.03
CA THR A 250 18.31 3.26 -6.82
C THR A 250 17.18 3.07 -7.83
N TYR A 251 16.38 4.11 -8.13
CA TYR A 251 15.36 4.02 -9.18
C TYR A 251 15.97 3.70 -10.54
N VAL A 252 16.97 4.49 -10.97
CA VAL A 252 17.58 4.34 -12.28
C VAL A 252 18.25 2.97 -12.45
N THR A 253 19.04 2.55 -11.46
CA THR A 253 19.75 1.25 -11.52
C THR A 253 18.78 0.07 -11.50
N THR A 254 17.74 0.14 -10.67
CA THR A 254 16.74 -0.92 -10.57
C THR A 254 15.85 -0.97 -11.82
N LEU A 255 15.43 0.15 -12.38
CA LEU A 255 14.67 0.19 -13.64
C LEU A 255 15.49 -0.40 -14.82
N ARG A 256 16.78 -0.05 -14.89
CA ARG A 256 17.67 -0.67 -15.90
C ARG A 256 17.81 -2.17 -15.72
N PHE A 257 17.89 -2.64 -14.47
CA PHE A 257 17.90 -4.07 -14.15
C PHE A 257 16.58 -4.75 -14.57
N MET A 258 15.45 -4.17 -14.19
CA MET A 258 14.12 -4.71 -14.53
C MET A 258 13.84 -4.73 -16.04
N ALA A 259 14.43 -3.80 -16.81
CA ALA A 259 14.29 -3.71 -18.26
C ALA A 259 14.97 -4.87 -19.03
N LYS A 260 15.93 -5.56 -18.40
CA LYS A 260 16.60 -6.73 -19.00
C LYS A 260 15.73 -7.98 -19.05
N GLY A 261 14.56 -7.96 -18.44
CA GLY A 261 13.68 -9.13 -18.31
C GLY A 261 12.20 -8.77 -18.23
N PRO A 262 11.34 -9.70 -17.79
CA PRO A 262 9.90 -9.49 -17.69
C PRO A 262 9.48 -8.57 -16.52
N LEU A 263 10.38 -8.28 -15.59
CA LEU A 263 10.09 -7.55 -14.36
C LEU A 263 9.53 -6.15 -14.63
N LEU A 264 10.09 -5.41 -15.61
CA LEU A 264 9.60 -4.07 -15.94
C LEU A 264 8.16 -4.10 -16.46
N ALA A 265 7.83 -5.05 -17.32
CA ALA A 265 6.48 -5.19 -17.86
C ALA A 265 5.46 -5.55 -16.76
N VAL A 266 5.84 -6.46 -15.85
CA VAL A 266 5.01 -6.83 -14.70
C VAL A 266 4.82 -5.65 -13.74
N ALA A 267 5.88 -4.91 -13.44
CA ALA A 267 5.82 -3.72 -12.60
C ALA A 267 4.97 -2.61 -13.24
N ALA A 268 5.13 -2.36 -14.55
CA ALA A 268 4.31 -1.39 -15.27
C ALA A 268 2.82 -1.76 -15.26
N ALA A 269 2.49 -3.03 -15.48
CA ALA A 269 1.11 -3.51 -15.37
C ALA A 269 0.58 -3.39 -13.93
N TRP A 270 1.40 -3.70 -12.91
CA TRP A 270 1.01 -3.58 -11.50
C TRP A 270 0.79 -2.12 -11.10
N THR A 271 1.66 -1.20 -11.49
CA THR A 271 1.55 0.22 -11.17
C THR A 271 0.41 0.90 -11.94
N PHE A 272 0.03 0.38 -13.12
CA PHE A 272 -1.14 0.84 -13.86
C PHE A 272 -2.44 0.69 -13.06
N PHE A 273 -2.57 -0.32 -12.20
CA PHE A 273 -3.70 -0.44 -11.29
C PHE A 273 -3.87 0.81 -10.40
N TYR A 274 -2.77 1.32 -9.86
CA TYR A 274 -2.80 2.51 -8.99
C TYR A 274 -3.12 3.79 -9.76
N PHE A 275 -2.70 3.87 -11.03
CA PHE A 275 -3.14 4.93 -11.93
C PHE A 275 -4.67 4.90 -12.10
N VAL A 276 -5.24 3.74 -12.44
CA VAL A 276 -6.69 3.57 -12.59
C VAL A 276 -7.42 3.89 -11.29
N ALA A 277 -6.93 3.36 -10.16
CA ALA A 277 -7.52 3.60 -8.86
C ALA A 277 -7.56 5.11 -8.51
N ALA A 278 -6.48 5.85 -8.80
CA ALA A 278 -6.43 7.29 -8.55
C ALA A 278 -7.44 8.06 -9.41
N VAL A 279 -7.57 7.72 -10.69
CA VAL A 279 -8.59 8.33 -11.58
C VAL A 279 -9.99 8.04 -11.03
N VAL A 280 -10.30 6.80 -10.69
CA VAL A 280 -11.62 6.39 -10.18
C VAL A 280 -11.97 7.09 -8.87
N LEU A 281 -11.01 7.13 -7.91
CA LEU A 281 -11.20 7.83 -6.64
C LEU A 281 -11.38 9.34 -6.82
N SER A 282 -10.81 9.93 -7.87
CA SER A 282 -11.02 11.34 -8.21
C SER A 282 -12.39 11.59 -8.88
N ILE A 283 -12.90 10.60 -9.62
CA ILE A 283 -14.23 10.70 -10.25
C ILE A 283 -15.36 10.70 -9.22
N LEU A 284 -15.28 9.81 -8.20
CA LEU A 284 -16.41 9.48 -7.33
C LEU A 284 -17.04 10.68 -6.60
N PRO A 285 -16.28 11.66 -6.05
CA PRO A 285 -16.88 12.85 -5.45
C PRO A 285 -17.69 13.69 -6.44
N ASP A 286 -17.17 13.93 -7.66
CA ASP A 286 -17.87 14.70 -8.70
C ASP A 286 -19.02 13.89 -9.35
N TYR A 287 -18.98 12.57 -9.25
CA TYR A 287 -20.00 11.69 -9.78
C TYR A 287 -21.30 11.75 -8.95
N SER A 288 -21.20 12.17 -7.68
CA SER A 288 -22.35 12.40 -6.80
C SER A 288 -23.31 13.43 -7.39
N ALA A 289 -22.79 14.50 -7.95
CA ALA A 289 -23.60 15.53 -8.62
C ALA A 289 -24.34 14.99 -9.86
N PHE A 290 -23.71 14.09 -10.63
CA PHE A 290 -24.34 13.42 -11.77
C PHE A 290 -25.45 12.46 -11.33
N LEU A 291 -25.25 11.76 -10.21
CA LEU A 291 -26.23 10.82 -9.65
C LEU A 291 -27.36 11.53 -8.87
N GLY A 292 -27.18 12.80 -8.49
CA GLY A 292 -28.08 13.52 -7.58
C GLY A 292 -28.14 12.91 -6.18
N ILE A 293 -27.01 12.40 -5.68
CA ILE A 293 -26.90 11.71 -4.38
C ILE A 293 -26.18 12.57 -3.35
N THR A 294 -26.35 12.22 -2.08
CA THR A 294 -25.73 12.88 -0.93
C THR A 294 -24.26 12.45 -0.78
N ASP A 295 -23.48 13.21 0.00
CA ASP A 295 -22.11 12.85 0.38
C ASP A 295 -22.05 11.53 1.14
N GLN A 296 -23.09 11.22 1.94
CA GLN A 296 -23.21 9.95 2.65
C GLN A 296 -23.35 8.77 1.67
N GLU A 297 -24.20 8.90 0.65
CA GLU A 297 -24.37 7.88 -0.38
C GLU A 297 -23.10 7.73 -1.23
N THR A 298 -22.37 8.81 -1.49
CA THR A 298 -21.06 8.78 -2.13
C THR A 298 -20.04 7.99 -1.29
N SER A 299 -20.08 8.14 0.02
CA SER A 299 -19.25 7.35 0.95
C SER A 299 -19.60 5.86 0.89
N TYR A 300 -20.89 5.50 0.70
CA TYR A 300 -21.28 4.10 0.49
C TYR A 300 -20.76 3.53 -0.83
N LEU A 301 -20.69 4.32 -1.91
CA LEU A 301 -20.06 3.89 -3.17
C LEU A 301 -18.58 3.58 -2.97
N MET A 302 -17.86 4.46 -2.26
CA MET A 302 -16.43 4.28 -1.98
C MET A 302 -16.17 3.06 -1.07
N ALA A 303 -16.96 2.89 -0.01
CA ALA A 303 -16.86 1.76 0.89
C ALA A 303 -17.19 0.43 0.18
N GLY A 304 -18.26 0.41 -0.62
CA GLY A 304 -18.66 -0.75 -1.42
C GLY A 304 -17.56 -1.18 -2.39
N LEU A 305 -16.96 -0.22 -3.10
CA LEU A 305 -15.82 -0.46 -3.98
C LEU A 305 -14.63 -1.06 -3.22
N ALA A 306 -14.24 -0.49 -2.08
CA ALA A 306 -13.11 -0.96 -1.28
C ALA A 306 -13.33 -2.38 -0.75
N VAL A 307 -14.53 -2.68 -0.23
CA VAL A 307 -14.90 -4.03 0.23
C VAL A 307 -14.88 -5.02 -0.93
N ALA A 308 -15.45 -4.66 -2.07
CA ALA A 308 -15.49 -5.51 -3.26
C ALA A 308 -14.08 -5.82 -3.79
N ILE A 309 -13.17 -4.84 -3.82
CA ILE A 309 -11.75 -5.05 -4.16
C ILE A 309 -11.13 -6.06 -3.17
N GLY A 310 -11.36 -5.89 -1.87
CA GLY A 310 -10.83 -6.79 -0.85
C GLY A 310 -11.29 -8.25 -1.04
N ILE A 311 -12.59 -8.46 -1.25
CA ILE A 311 -13.18 -9.78 -1.53
C ILE A 311 -12.61 -10.35 -2.84
N GLY A 312 -12.51 -9.54 -3.89
CA GLY A 312 -11.92 -9.91 -5.18
C GLY A 312 -10.46 -10.35 -5.03
N CYS A 313 -9.65 -9.63 -4.24
CA CYS A 313 -8.26 -9.98 -3.96
C CYS A 313 -8.14 -11.35 -3.29
N VAL A 314 -8.95 -11.63 -2.27
CA VAL A 314 -8.95 -12.93 -1.59
C VAL A 314 -9.40 -14.04 -2.56
N THR A 315 -10.50 -13.82 -3.29
CA THR A 315 -11.01 -14.80 -4.25
C THR A 315 -9.98 -15.12 -5.33
N ALA A 316 -9.38 -14.08 -5.94
CA ALA A 316 -8.33 -14.24 -6.93
C ALA A 316 -7.11 -14.99 -6.35
N ALA A 317 -6.73 -14.71 -5.11
CA ALA A 317 -5.61 -15.34 -4.43
C ALA A 317 -5.82 -16.84 -4.19
N TYR A 318 -7.01 -17.25 -3.80
CA TYR A 318 -7.34 -18.67 -3.62
C TYR A 318 -7.50 -19.44 -4.93
N LEU A 319 -7.91 -18.76 -5.99
CA LEU A 319 -8.02 -19.35 -7.33
C LEU A 319 -6.69 -19.32 -8.10
N ASP A 320 -5.68 -18.55 -7.63
CA ASP A 320 -4.39 -18.40 -8.30
C ASP A 320 -3.61 -19.72 -8.33
N SER A 321 -3.02 -19.97 -9.47
CA SER A 321 -2.04 -21.05 -9.68
C SER A 321 -1.05 -20.63 -10.77
N PRO A 322 0.18 -21.18 -10.80
CA PRO A 322 1.18 -20.84 -11.82
C PRO A 322 0.64 -20.93 -13.26
N ALA A 323 -0.21 -21.90 -13.55
CA ALA A 323 -0.82 -22.10 -14.87
C ALA A 323 -1.95 -21.10 -15.17
N ARG A 324 -2.71 -20.66 -14.17
CA ARG A 324 -3.86 -19.75 -14.32
C ARG A 324 -3.46 -18.28 -14.20
N ARG A 325 -2.37 -17.98 -13.47
CA ARG A 325 -1.89 -16.63 -13.17
C ARG A 325 -1.76 -15.76 -14.42
N ALA A 326 -1.16 -16.30 -15.48
CA ALA A 326 -1.00 -15.61 -16.74
C ALA A 326 -2.33 -15.27 -17.45
N ARG A 327 -3.39 -16.06 -17.21
CA ARG A 327 -4.73 -15.83 -17.78
C ARG A 327 -5.55 -14.84 -16.96
N PHE A 328 -5.33 -14.74 -15.66
CA PHE A 328 -6.10 -13.85 -14.78
C PHE A 328 -5.84 -12.37 -15.09
N VAL A 329 -4.60 -12.00 -15.42
CA VAL A 329 -4.25 -10.60 -15.74
C VAL A 329 -5.08 -10.03 -16.89
N PRO A 330 -5.13 -10.65 -18.09
CA PRO A 330 -5.97 -10.13 -19.18
C PRO A 330 -7.47 -10.25 -18.88
N ILE A 331 -7.92 -11.27 -18.15
CA ILE A 331 -9.32 -11.40 -17.69
C ILE A 331 -9.67 -10.24 -16.77
N GLY A 332 -8.80 -9.94 -15.79
CA GLY A 332 -8.97 -8.81 -14.88
C GLY A 332 -9.01 -7.47 -15.62
N ALA A 333 -8.05 -7.25 -16.54
CA ALA A 333 -8.00 -6.03 -17.36
C ALA A 333 -9.24 -5.87 -18.25
N GLY A 334 -9.70 -6.95 -18.89
CA GLY A 334 -10.91 -6.96 -19.70
C GLY A 334 -12.18 -6.69 -18.88
N GLY A 335 -12.28 -7.31 -17.70
CA GLY A 335 -13.38 -7.07 -16.77
C GLY A 335 -13.43 -5.63 -16.25
N LEU A 336 -12.25 -5.04 -15.93
CA LEU A 336 -12.15 -3.62 -15.59
C LEU A 336 -12.60 -2.73 -16.77
N ALA A 337 -12.18 -3.06 -17.99
CA ALA A 337 -12.58 -2.32 -19.19
C ALA A 337 -14.10 -2.35 -19.42
N ILE A 338 -14.72 -3.52 -19.29
CA ILE A 338 -16.18 -3.70 -19.39
C ILE A 338 -16.88 -2.94 -18.26
N GLY A 339 -16.42 -3.11 -17.01
CA GLY A 339 -17.02 -2.47 -15.85
C GLY A 339 -17.00 -0.94 -15.94
N PHE A 340 -15.86 -0.34 -16.28
CA PHE A 340 -15.76 1.11 -16.48
C PHE A 340 -16.50 1.58 -17.73
N GLY A 341 -16.52 0.80 -18.81
CA GLY A 341 -17.34 1.07 -19.98
C GLY A 341 -18.83 1.15 -19.63
N LEU A 342 -19.32 0.17 -18.88
CA LEU A 342 -20.72 0.16 -18.41
C LEU A 342 -21.01 1.32 -17.44
N LEU A 343 -20.10 1.66 -16.51
CA LEU A 343 -20.25 2.81 -15.61
C LEU A 343 -20.33 4.13 -16.38
N GLY A 344 -19.56 4.28 -17.45
CA GLY A 344 -19.59 5.48 -18.29
C GLY A 344 -20.84 5.62 -19.15
N LEU A 345 -21.60 4.54 -19.37
CA LEU A 345 -22.82 4.48 -20.16
C LEU A 345 -24.08 4.30 -19.29
N ALA A 346 -23.92 3.98 -18.00
CA ALA A 346 -25.02 3.69 -17.09
C ALA A 346 -25.89 4.92 -16.84
N PRO A 347 -27.20 4.73 -16.66
CA PRO A 347 -28.10 5.81 -16.25
C PRO A 347 -27.75 6.28 -14.83
N ALA A 348 -28.00 7.56 -14.55
CA ALA A 348 -27.77 8.18 -13.24
C ALA A 348 -28.70 7.60 -12.16
N ARG A 349 -28.36 6.45 -11.62
CA ARG A 349 -29.11 5.77 -10.55
C ARG A 349 -28.13 5.15 -9.55
N PHE A 350 -28.36 5.35 -8.25
CA PHE A 350 -27.48 4.90 -7.17
C PHE A 350 -27.27 3.38 -7.17
N ALA A 351 -28.33 2.57 -7.10
CA ALA A 351 -28.22 1.13 -6.93
C ALA A 351 -27.51 0.40 -8.10
N PRO A 352 -27.83 0.67 -9.39
CA PRO A 352 -27.05 0.11 -10.50
C PRO A 352 -25.57 0.53 -10.47
N THR A 353 -25.29 1.79 -10.15
CA THR A 353 -23.91 2.30 -10.05
C THR A 353 -23.14 1.58 -8.94
N LEU A 354 -23.71 1.42 -7.76
CA LEU A 354 -23.12 0.67 -6.67
C LEU A 354 -22.82 -0.78 -7.08
N GLY A 355 -23.79 -1.45 -7.71
CA GLY A 355 -23.62 -2.82 -8.20
C GLY A 355 -22.50 -2.94 -9.23
N LEU A 356 -22.41 -2.02 -10.21
CA LEU A 356 -21.35 -1.99 -11.21
C LEU A 356 -19.97 -1.67 -10.60
N LEU A 357 -19.91 -0.73 -9.65
CA LEU A 357 -18.66 -0.43 -8.93
C LEU A 357 -18.19 -1.62 -8.11
N CYS A 358 -19.09 -2.30 -7.41
CA CYS A 358 -18.75 -3.51 -6.65
C CYS A 358 -18.28 -4.65 -7.58
N ALA A 359 -18.98 -4.88 -8.71
CA ALA A 359 -18.56 -5.89 -9.68
C ALA A 359 -17.19 -5.56 -10.28
N THR A 360 -16.96 -4.29 -10.64
CA THR A 360 -15.67 -3.82 -11.18
C THR A 360 -14.56 -3.93 -10.13
N GLY A 361 -14.82 -3.55 -8.88
CA GLY A 361 -13.89 -3.70 -7.76
C GLY A 361 -13.55 -5.16 -7.46
N PHE A 362 -14.52 -6.06 -7.52
CA PHE A 362 -14.28 -7.50 -7.36
C PHE A 362 -13.34 -8.03 -8.45
N VAL A 363 -13.57 -7.68 -9.71
CA VAL A 363 -12.72 -8.10 -10.83
C VAL A 363 -11.31 -7.49 -10.74
N ALA A 364 -11.15 -6.32 -10.14
CA ALA A 364 -9.84 -5.70 -9.92
C ALA A 364 -8.88 -6.60 -9.15
N GLY A 365 -9.39 -7.44 -8.23
CA GLY A 365 -8.60 -8.44 -7.51
C GLY A 365 -7.91 -9.44 -8.44
N PHE A 366 -8.58 -9.86 -9.52
CA PHE A 366 -8.02 -10.77 -10.51
C PHE A 366 -6.93 -10.13 -11.40
N TYR A 367 -6.87 -8.81 -11.41
CA TYR A 367 -5.79 -8.08 -12.06
C TYR A 367 -4.59 -7.89 -11.13
N ILE A 368 -4.81 -7.36 -9.91
CA ILE A 368 -3.72 -6.89 -9.04
C ILE A 368 -2.97 -8.03 -8.36
N ILE A 369 -3.66 -9.07 -7.85
CA ILE A 369 -3.03 -10.14 -7.06
C ILE A 369 -2.04 -10.99 -7.86
N PRO A 370 -2.39 -11.48 -9.09
CA PRO A 370 -1.42 -12.20 -9.90
C PRO A 370 -0.17 -11.38 -10.24
N LEU A 371 -0.34 -10.09 -10.57
CA LEU A 371 0.79 -9.20 -10.88
C LEU A 371 1.69 -8.97 -9.68
N GLN A 372 1.12 -8.76 -8.49
CA GLN A 372 1.88 -8.60 -7.26
C GLN A 372 2.67 -9.86 -6.91
N SER A 373 2.03 -11.02 -7.02
CA SER A 373 2.68 -12.32 -6.79
C SER A 373 3.78 -12.60 -7.82
N MET A 374 3.56 -12.25 -9.10
CA MET A 374 4.58 -12.36 -10.15
C MET A 374 5.77 -11.45 -9.88
N LEU A 375 5.53 -10.20 -9.47
CA LEU A 375 6.59 -9.24 -9.16
C LEU A 375 7.49 -9.75 -8.04
N GLN A 376 6.89 -10.30 -6.98
CA GLN A 376 7.62 -10.88 -5.85
C GLN A 376 8.37 -12.18 -6.23
N ALA A 377 7.76 -13.04 -7.03
CA ALA A 377 8.35 -14.33 -7.42
C ALA A 377 9.46 -14.20 -8.46
N LEU A 378 9.38 -13.19 -9.36
CA LEU A 378 10.39 -12.96 -10.40
C LEU A 378 11.58 -12.14 -9.89
N ALA A 379 11.42 -11.40 -8.81
CA ALA A 379 12.50 -10.61 -8.22
C ALA A 379 13.48 -11.54 -7.49
N PRO A 380 14.78 -11.54 -7.86
CA PRO A 380 15.80 -12.29 -7.13
C PRO A 380 15.85 -11.87 -5.66
N ASP A 381 16.21 -12.79 -4.77
CA ASP A 381 16.18 -12.58 -3.32
C ASP A 381 17.06 -11.40 -2.88
N ASP A 382 18.23 -11.27 -3.51
CA ASP A 382 19.24 -10.22 -3.24
C ASP A 382 18.83 -8.83 -3.75
N THR A 383 17.83 -8.74 -4.64
CA THR A 383 17.36 -7.48 -5.27
C THR A 383 15.87 -7.22 -5.05
N ARG A 384 15.18 -8.14 -4.35
CA ARG A 384 13.72 -8.09 -4.18
C ARG A 384 13.24 -6.80 -3.53
N GLY A 385 13.91 -6.32 -2.49
CA GLY A 385 13.56 -5.07 -1.81
C GLY A 385 13.64 -3.87 -2.75
N ARG A 386 14.73 -3.75 -3.54
CA ARG A 386 14.89 -2.66 -4.52
C ARG A 386 13.83 -2.71 -5.61
N VAL A 387 13.53 -3.90 -6.15
CA VAL A 387 12.48 -4.09 -7.18
C VAL A 387 11.11 -3.67 -6.62
N LEU A 388 10.74 -4.17 -5.45
CA LEU A 388 9.45 -3.86 -4.82
C LEU A 388 9.36 -2.40 -4.38
N GLY A 389 10.45 -1.83 -3.85
CA GLY A 389 10.53 -0.42 -3.48
C GLY A 389 10.39 0.50 -4.69
N THR A 390 11.07 0.18 -5.81
CA THR A 390 10.94 0.93 -7.06
C THR A 390 9.52 0.84 -7.61
N ALA A 391 8.92 -0.34 -7.67
CA ALA A 391 7.54 -0.52 -8.12
C ALA A 391 6.56 0.25 -7.21
N ASN A 392 6.74 0.19 -5.88
CA ASN A 392 5.90 0.92 -4.92
C ASN A 392 6.01 2.44 -5.13
N GLY A 393 7.21 3.00 -5.26
CA GLY A 393 7.37 4.42 -5.56
C GLY A 393 6.72 4.83 -6.90
N LEU A 394 6.90 4.02 -7.96
CA LEU A 394 6.23 4.24 -9.25
C LEU A 394 4.71 4.18 -9.17
N SER A 395 4.14 3.37 -8.27
CA SER A 395 2.68 3.33 -8.09
C SER A 395 2.13 4.66 -7.58
N PHE A 396 2.85 5.36 -6.70
CA PHE A 396 2.48 6.71 -6.26
C PHE A 396 2.68 7.76 -7.36
N VAL A 397 3.75 7.64 -8.17
CA VAL A 397 3.93 8.52 -9.35
C VAL A 397 2.78 8.34 -10.32
N LEU A 398 2.43 7.11 -10.69
CA LEU A 398 1.32 6.84 -11.60
C LEU A 398 -0.02 7.19 -10.99
N GLY A 399 -0.19 7.07 -9.69
CA GLY A 399 -1.37 7.60 -8.98
C GLY A 399 -1.49 9.11 -9.15
N ALA A 400 -0.40 9.87 -8.96
CA ALA A 400 -0.40 11.31 -9.19
C ALA A 400 -0.69 11.69 -10.66
N VAL A 401 -0.12 10.94 -11.62
CA VAL A 401 -0.42 11.10 -13.06
C VAL A 401 -1.90 10.81 -13.34
N GLY A 402 -2.48 9.79 -12.71
CA GLY A 402 -3.91 9.47 -12.83
C GLY A 402 -4.82 10.61 -12.35
N SER A 403 -4.53 11.16 -11.17
CA SER A 403 -5.24 12.33 -10.65
C SER A 403 -5.06 13.55 -11.56
N GLY A 404 -3.85 13.75 -12.11
CA GLY A 404 -3.56 14.80 -13.08
C GLY A 404 -4.34 14.62 -14.39
N LEU A 405 -4.46 13.39 -14.90
CA LEU A 405 -5.31 13.08 -16.07
C LEU A 405 -6.77 13.45 -15.80
N TYR A 406 -7.29 13.06 -14.62
CA TYR A 406 -8.66 13.43 -14.24
C TYR A 406 -8.88 14.94 -14.28
N LEU A 407 -7.98 15.72 -13.64
CA LEU A 407 -8.05 17.18 -13.64
C LEU A 407 -7.98 17.76 -15.05
N GLY A 408 -7.06 17.27 -15.89
CA GLY A 408 -6.94 17.69 -17.29
C GLY A 408 -8.22 17.45 -18.09
N LEU A 409 -8.85 16.28 -17.94
CA LEU A 409 -10.10 15.97 -18.62
C LEU A 409 -11.26 16.83 -18.11
N ARG A 410 -11.28 17.15 -16.81
CA ARG A 410 -12.28 18.08 -16.23
C ARG A 410 -12.10 19.51 -16.74
N HIS A 411 -10.85 19.97 -16.93
CA HIS A 411 -10.56 21.28 -17.56
C HIS A 411 -10.98 21.34 -19.03
N LEU A 412 -11.12 20.20 -19.70
CA LEU A 412 -11.68 20.08 -21.06
C LEU A 412 -13.22 19.90 -21.05
N ASP A 413 -13.87 20.25 -19.94
CA ASP A 413 -15.32 20.15 -19.73
C ASP A 413 -15.91 18.73 -19.93
N MET A 414 -15.04 17.69 -19.83
CA MET A 414 -15.51 16.31 -19.93
C MET A 414 -16.34 15.95 -18.69
N PRO A 415 -17.60 15.51 -18.85
CA PRO A 415 -18.42 15.06 -17.72
C PRO A 415 -17.78 13.91 -16.94
N SER A 416 -17.87 13.92 -15.61
CA SER A 416 -17.25 12.92 -14.74
C SER A 416 -17.59 11.46 -15.11
N HIS A 417 -18.84 11.17 -15.47
CA HIS A 417 -19.25 9.83 -15.91
C HIS A 417 -18.56 9.37 -17.20
N ARG A 418 -18.29 10.28 -18.16
CA ARG A 418 -17.60 9.92 -19.40
C ARG A 418 -16.11 9.62 -19.20
N ILE A 419 -15.50 10.09 -18.12
CA ILE A 419 -14.10 9.77 -17.80
C ILE A 419 -13.94 8.26 -17.51
N PHE A 420 -14.97 7.57 -17.03
CA PHE A 420 -14.96 6.11 -16.94
C PHE A 420 -14.75 5.42 -18.29
N LEU A 421 -15.26 5.98 -19.41
CA LEU A 421 -15.01 5.44 -20.76
C LEU A 421 -13.53 5.53 -21.14
N VAL A 422 -12.86 6.64 -20.79
CA VAL A 422 -11.42 6.79 -21.01
C VAL A 422 -10.65 5.74 -20.22
N VAL A 423 -10.99 5.55 -18.94
CA VAL A 423 -10.37 4.51 -18.10
C VAL A 423 -10.62 3.11 -18.68
N GLY A 424 -11.84 2.82 -19.11
CA GLY A 424 -12.19 1.56 -19.77
C GLY A 424 -11.38 1.32 -21.04
N GLY A 425 -11.20 2.35 -21.87
CA GLY A 425 -10.35 2.29 -23.08
C GLY A 425 -8.89 2.00 -22.75
N LEU A 426 -8.33 2.64 -21.72
CA LEU A 426 -6.97 2.35 -21.27
C LEU A 426 -6.82 0.91 -20.75
N CYS A 427 -7.81 0.39 -20.01
CA CYS A 427 -7.83 -1.00 -19.59
C CYS A 427 -7.90 -1.98 -20.78
N LEU A 428 -8.63 -1.66 -21.87
CA LEU A 428 -8.63 -2.45 -23.10
C LEU A 428 -7.25 -2.49 -23.75
N VAL A 429 -6.53 -1.37 -23.80
CA VAL A 429 -5.16 -1.32 -24.32
C VAL A 429 -4.25 -2.24 -23.50
N VAL A 430 -4.31 -2.16 -22.17
CA VAL A 430 -3.52 -3.03 -21.28
C VAL A 430 -3.89 -4.50 -21.46
N MET A 431 -5.17 -4.82 -21.61
CA MET A 431 -5.61 -6.18 -21.94
C MET A 431 -5.00 -6.67 -23.25
N ALA A 432 -5.06 -5.88 -24.33
CA ALA A 432 -4.51 -6.24 -25.63
C ALA A 432 -2.99 -6.44 -25.57
N VAL A 433 -2.25 -5.58 -24.87
CA VAL A 433 -0.80 -5.70 -24.67
C VAL A 433 -0.45 -6.97 -23.90
N THR A 434 -1.15 -7.26 -22.81
CA THR A 434 -0.91 -8.46 -22.00
C THR A 434 -1.23 -9.75 -22.76
N LEU A 435 -2.30 -9.78 -23.53
CA LEU A 435 -2.63 -10.92 -24.42
C LEU A 435 -1.54 -11.16 -25.47
N ARG A 436 -1.08 -10.11 -26.17
CA ARG A 436 0.03 -10.23 -27.16
C ARG A 436 1.31 -10.73 -26.50
N TRP A 437 1.61 -10.30 -25.29
CA TRP A 437 2.80 -10.76 -24.57
C TRP A 437 2.69 -12.26 -24.20
N LEU A 438 1.52 -12.73 -23.81
CA LEU A 438 1.26 -14.13 -23.49
C LEU A 438 1.36 -15.04 -24.74
N THR A 439 0.79 -14.62 -25.88
CA THR A 439 0.82 -15.39 -27.12
C THR A 439 2.24 -15.53 -27.67
N ARG A 440 3.07 -14.48 -27.58
CA ARG A 440 4.49 -14.55 -28.00
C ARG A 440 5.30 -15.55 -27.15
N ARG A 441 5.06 -15.63 -25.84
CA ARG A 441 5.76 -16.58 -24.96
C ARG A 441 5.34 -18.04 -25.15
N SER A 442 4.09 -18.30 -25.54
CA SER A 442 3.66 -19.65 -25.89
C SER A 442 4.33 -20.13 -27.18
N ALA A 443 4.45 -19.27 -28.18
CA ALA A 443 5.11 -19.57 -29.46
C ALA A 443 6.61 -19.89 -29.28
N THR A 444 7.32 -19.16 -28.40
CA THR A 444 8.75 -19.45 -28.12
C THR A 444 8.97 -20.73 -27.32
N ARG A 445 8.00 -21.19 -26.53
CA ARG A 445 8.07 -22.47 -25.78
C ARG A 445 7.77 -23.70 -26.65
N THR A 446 7.01 -23.55 -27.73
CA THR A 446 6.72 -24.65 -28.70
C THR A 446 7.79 -24.77 -29.76
N ALA A 447 8.67 -23.77 -29.91
CA ALA A 447 9.77 -23.76 -30.87
C ALA A 447 11.14 -24.14 -30.27
N ALA A 448 11.22 -24.36 -28.97
CA ALA A 448 12.36 -24.86 -28.19
C ALA A 448 12.05 -26.24 -27.59
#